data_f1386eb44776ee8e3c15d385007ca1cd
#
_entry.id   f1386eb44776ee8e3c15d385007ca1cd
#
_cell.length_a   1.000
_cell.length_b   1.000
_cell.length_c   1.000
_cell.angle_alpha   90.00
_cell.angle_beta   90.00
_cell.angle_gamma   90.00
#
_symmetry.space_group_name_H-M   'P 1'
#
loop_
_entity.id
_entity.type
_entity.pdbx_description
1 polymer ?
#
loop_
_entity_poly.entity_id
_entity_poly.type
_entity_poly.pdbx_seq_one_letter_code
_entity_poly.pdbx_strand_id
1 'polypeptide(L)'
;MVELRDVRKQFEETKVLDGMSLEVERCDRLVIMGQSGSGKSTILRLILGILQPEAGSVFFKHFEITRLHRRKLQRVRQHIGMVYQYSALLSSRNVRDNVALPLEELTDKSRKEIDDIVDEKLDLVGMKEAKELTPAELSGGMRKRVSLARALVMEPELILFDEPSAGLDPVISSVIDELIINLTEKSKVTSIIVTHDMSSAFRIGTRMAMLYEGKIIEDAKPEQFKQSKNPVVAQFLSGSTEGPILEGSQDAITKK
;
A
#
# COMPACT_ATOMS: atom_id res chain seq x y z
N MET A 1 1.40 14.49 -5.78
CA MET A 1 0.85 13.29 -6.49
C MET A 1 -0.44 12.82 -5.85
N VAL A 2 -0.40 12.52 -4.56
CA VAL A 2 -1.56 12.24 -3.71
C VAL A 2 -1.59 13.26 -2.58
N GLU A 3 -2.78 13.73 -2.21
CA GLU A 3 -2.94 14.66 -1.09
C GLU A 3 -4.20 14.32 -0.31
N LEU A 4 -4.06 14.24 1.00
CA LEU A 4 -5.15 14.13 1.96
C LEU A 4 -5.17 15.40 2.79
N ARG A 5 -6.34 16.07 2.91
CA ARG A 5 -6.50 17.33 3.63
C ARG A 5 -7.55 17.17 4.73
N ASP A 6 -7.14 17.33 5.97
CA ASP A 6 -7.99 17.30 7.17
C ASP A 6 -8.98 16.12 7.20
N VAL A 7 -8.51 14.96 6.76
CA VAL A 7 -9.33 13.76 6.59
C VAL A 7 -9.73 13.21 7.95
N ARG A 8 -11.05 13.01 8.14
CA ARG A 8 -11.62 12.33 9.29
C ARG A 8 -12.35 11.08 8.85
N LYS A 9 -12.09 9.99 9.56
CA LYS A 9 -12.74 8.70 9.34
C LYS A 9 -13.06 8.01 10.64
N GLN A 10 -14.33 7.60 10.77
CA GLN A 10 -14.84 6.87 11.91
C GLN A 10 -15.51 5.58 11.45
N PHE A 11 -15.39 4.52 12.25
CA PHE A 11 -16.17 3.30 12.11
C PHE A 11 -16.93 3.08 13.42
N GLU A 12 -18.24 3.06 13.34
CA GLU A 12 -19.11 3.05 14.52
C GLU A 12 -18.74 4.20 15.47
N GLU A 13 -18.29 3.90 16.68
CA GLU A 13 -17.86 4.90 17.68
C GLU A 13 -16.34 5.14 17.66
N THR A 14 -15.56 4.38 16.87
CA THR A 14 -14.10 4.45 16.87
C THR A 14 -13.61 5.43 15.81
N LYS A 15 -12.98 6.53 16.24
CA LYS A 15 -12.27 7.45 15.35
C LYS A 15 -10.96 6.80 14.92
N VAL A 16 -10.79 6.62 13.60
CA VAL A 16 -9.59 6.02 13.01
C VAL A 16 -8.67 7.07 12.41
N LEU A 17 -9.23 8.12 11.80
CA LEU A 17 -8.49 9.30 11.35
C LEU A 17 -9.19 10.53 11.91
N ASP A 18 -8.41 11.47 12.47
CA ASP A 18 -8.95 12.69 13.13
C ASP A 18 -8.23 13.95 12.66
N GLY A 19 -8.60 14.42 11.47
CA GLY A 19 -8.01 15.60 10.84
C GLY A 19 -6.60 15.31 10.26
N MET A 20 -6.42 14.12 9.70
CA MET A 20 -5.15 13.69 9.12
C MET A 20 -4.89 14.39 7.79
N SER A 21 -3.71 14.98 7.64
CA SER A 21 -3.20 15.54 6.39
C SER A 21 -1.89 14.87 5.99
N LEU A 22 -1.75 14.60 4.69
CA LEU A 22 -0.58 13.93 4.14
C LEU A 22 -0.43 14.30 2.66
N GLU A 23 0.78 14.66 2.24
CA GLU A 23 1.12 14.89 0.85
C GLU A 23 2.15 13.87 0.38
N VAL A 24 1.98 13.34 -0.84
CA VAL A 24 2.91 12.38 -1.47
C VAL A 24 3.34 12.96 -2.82
N GLU A 25 4.63 13.15 -2.98
CA GLU A 25 5.20 13.68 -4.21
C GLU A 25 5.35 12.60 -5.30
N ARG A 26 5.66 13.03 -6.51
CA ARG A 26 5.94 12.07 -7.60
C ARG A 26 7.26 11.36 -7.34
N CYS A 27 7.29 10.08 -7.66
CA CYS A 27 8.43 9.19 -7.47
C CYS A 27 8.83 8.95 -6.00
N ASP A 28 8.04 9.41 -5.02
CA ASP A 28 8.21 9.00 -3.63
C ASP A 28 7.92 7.50 -3.46
N ARG A 29 8.72 6.87 -2.61
CA ARG A 29 8.36 5.63 -1.94
C ARG A 29 8.06 5.99 -0.47
N LEU A 30 6.82 6.46 -0.23
CA LEU A 30 6.37 6.82 1.11
C LEU A 30 5.97 5.58 1.89
N VAL A 31 6.61 5.35 3.02
CA VAL A 31 6.21 4.29 3.96
C VAL A 31 5.43 4.89 5.10
N ILE A 32 4.20 4.43 5.31
CA ILE A 32 3.36 4.79 6.45
C ILE A 32 3.45 3.69 7.50
N MET A 33 4.00 4.04 8.65
CA MET A 33 4.16 3.16 9.80
C MET A 33 3.12 3.48 10.88
N GLY A 34 2.95 2.57 11.82
CA GLY A 34 2.05 2.73 12.97
C GLY A 34 1.58 1.39 13.51
N GLN A 35 0.96 1.41 14.68
CA GLN A 35 0.44 0.21 15.33
C GLN A 35 -0.56 -0.55 14.45
N SER A 36 -0.75 -1.84 14.72
CA SER A 36 -1.86 -2.60 14.14
C SER A 36 -3.18 -1.94 14.49
N GLY A 37 -4.08 -1.80 13.52
CA GLY A 37 -5.36 -1.13 13.72
C GLY A 37 -5.33 0.40 13.70
N SER A 38 -4.17 1.05 13.56
CA SER A 38 -4.07 2.53 13.57
C SER A 38 -4.74 3.24 12.38
N GLY A 39 -5.21 2.52 11.37
CA GLY A 39 -5.88 3.11 10.20
C GLY A 39 -5.03 3.18 8.92
N LYS A 40 -3.86 2.56 8.87
CA LYS A 40 -2.99 2.56 7.67
C LYS A 40 -3.70 2.07 6.41
N SER A 41 -4.32 0.90 6.45
CA SER A 41 -5.09 0.36 5.32
C SER A 41 -6.34 1.21 5.00
N THR A 42 -6.87 1.96 5.98
CA THR A 42 -7.96 2.92 5.78
C THR A 42 -7.51 4.05 4.87
N ILE A 43 -6.28 4.56 5.03
CA ILE A 43 -5.69 5.58 4.15
C ILE A 43 -5.68 5.08 2.69
N LEU A 44 -5.20 3.85 2.45
CA LEU A 44 -5.16 3.28 1.11
C LEU A 44 -6.56 3.15 0.49
N ARG A 45 -7.55 2.71 1.29
CA ARG A 45 -8.95 2.58 0.84
C ARG A 45 -9.60 3.93 0.54
N LEU A 46 -9.23 4.99 1.25
CA LEU A 46 -9.67 6.37 0.98
C LEU A 46 -9.05 6.88 -0.33
N ILE A 47 -7.76 6.64 -0.58
CA ILE A 47 -7.08 7.00 -1.83
C ILE A 47 -7.71 6.27 -3.03
N LEU A 48 -8.12 5.02 -2.86
CA LEU A 48 -8.85 4.27 -3.89
C LEU A 48 -10.32 4.72 -4.02
N GLY A 49 -10.83 5.56 -3.11
CA GLY A 49 -12.25 5.93 -3.08
C GLY A 49 -13.18 4.75 -2.79
N ILE A 50 -12.66 3.66 -2.19
CA ILE A 50 -13.46 2.54 -1.68
C ILE A 50 -14.23 2.97 -0.44
N LEU A 51 -13.58 3.78 0.40
CA LEU A 51 -14.18 4.44 1.55
C LEU A 51 -14.35 5.93 1.27
N GLN A 52 -15.37 6.52 1.88
CA GLN A 52 -15.55 7.97 1.94
C GLN A 52 -15.20 8.46 3.34
N PRO A 53 -14.49 9.59 3.48
CA PRO A 53 -14.28 10.23 4.77
C PRO A 53 -15.55 10.93 5.24
N GLU A 54 -15.71 11.15 6.53
CA GLU A 54 -16.79 11.99 7.11
C GLU A 54 -16.49 13.49 6.92
N ALA A 55 -15.19 13.85 6.85
CA ALA A 55 -14.77 15.21 6.56
C ALA A 55 -13.38 15.20 5.89
N GLY A 56 -13.05 16.33 5.26
CA GLY A 56 -11.79 16.48 4.53
C GLY A 56 -11.89 16.04 3.08
N SER A 57 -10.79 16.06 2.39
CA SER A 57 -10.71 15.75 0.95
C SER A 57 -9.50 14.89 0.62
N VAL A 58 -9.65 14.03 -0.38
CA VAL A 58 -8.59 13.18 -0.91
C VAL A 58 -8.41 13.48 -2.38
N PHE A 59 -7.17 13.77 -2.78
CA PHE A 59 -6.82 14.09 -4.16
C PHE A 59 -5.83 13.06 -4.72
N PHE A 60 -6.03 12.71 -5.97
CA PHE A 60 -5.04 12.06 -6.82
C PHE A 60 -4.78 12.98 -8.00
N LYS A 61 -3.58 13.55 -8.08
CA LYS A 61 -3.26 14.64 -9.01
C LYS A 61 -4.22 15.83 -8.80
N HIS A 62 -4.96 16.20 -9.85
CA HIS A 62 -5.97 17.25 -9.82
C HIS A 62 -7.40 16.73 -9.57
N PHE A 63 -7.55 15.42 -9.40
CA PHE A 63 -8.87 14.82 -9.17
C PHE A 63 -9.16 14.72 -7.67
N GLU A 64 -10.21 15.40 -7.21
CA GLU A 64 -10.74 15.22 -5.85
C GLU A 64 -11.58 13.95 -5.78
N ILE A 65 -10.96 12.84 -5.32
CA ILE A 65 -11.55 11.49 -5.29
C ILE A 65 -12.86 11.48 -4.51
N THR A 66 -12.93 12.23 -3.41
CA THR A 66 -14.10 12.32 -2.53
C THR A 66 -15.35 12.85 -3.21
N ARG A 67 -15.21 13.56 -4.35
CA ARG A 67 -16.33 14.15 -5.11
C ARG A 67 -16.58 13.46 -6.44
N LEU A 68 -15.77 12.46 -6.80
CA LEU A 68 -15.94 11.78 -8.08
C LEU A 68 -17.14 10.82 -8.05
N HIS A 69 -17.98 10.91 -9.06
CA HIS A 69 -18.97 9.87 -9.31
C HIS A 69 -18.33 8.62 -9.94
N ARG A 70 -19.01 7.49 -9.79
CA ARG A 70 -18.53 6.13 -10.07
C ARG A 70 -17.74 5.99 -11.38
N ARG A 71 -18.24 6.53 -12.53
CA ARG A 71 -17.57 6.40 -13.83
C ARG A 71 -16.21 7.11 -13.87
N LYS A 72 -16.11 8.32 -13.32
CA LYS A 72 -14.85 9.07 -13.27
C LYS A 72 -13.87 8.41 -12.29
N LEU A 73 -14.37 7.94 -11.16
CA LEU A 73 -13.56 7.22 -10.17
C LEU A 73 -12.96 5.93 -10.76
N GLN A 74 -13.71 5.18 -11.56
CA GLN A 74 -13.18 4.01 -12.26
C GLN A 74 -12.01 4.36 -13.18
N ARG A 75 -12.10 5.44 -13.93
CA ARG A 75 -10.99 5.91 -14.78
C ARG A 75 -9.75 6.29 -13.98
N VAL A 76 -9.94 6.97 -12.84
CA VAL A 76 -8.84 7.32 -11.94
C VAL A 76 -8.17 6.06 -11.38
N ARG A 77 -8.95 5.05 -10.98
CA ARG A 77 -8.44 3.78 -10.46
C ARG A 77 -7.57 2.99 -11.46
N GLN A 78 -7.76 3.17 -12.75
CA GLN A 78 -6.90 2.54 -13.78
C GLN A 78 -5.44 3.01 -13.69
N HIS A 79 -5.19 4.20 -13.09
CA HIS A 79 -3.85 4.74 -12.86
C HIS A 79 -3.28 4.38 -11.48
N ILE A 80 -3.98 3.56 -10.70
CA ILE A 80 -3.59 3.17 -9.34
C ILE A 80 -3.55 1.65 -9.25
N GLY A 81 -2.36 1.09 -9.08
CA GLY A 81 -2.17 -0.32 -8.77
C GLY A 81 -2.37 -0.58 -7.26
N MET A 82 -2.85 -1.77 -6.90
CA MET A 82 -3.01 -2.19 -5.50
C MET A 82 -2.46 -3.58 -5.28
N VAL A 83 -1.57 -3.71 -4.30
CA VAL A 83 -1.03 -4.97 -3.79
C VAL A 83 -1.58 -5.18 -2.38
N TYR A 84 -2.43 -6.18 -2.23
CA TYR A 84 -3.10 -6.49 -0.96
C TYR A 84 -2.26 -7.41 -0.06
N GLN A 85 -2.46 -7.32 1.25
CA GLN A 85 -1.80 -8.14 2.25
C GLN A 85 -1.89 -9.65 1.96
N TYR A 86 -3.02 -10.15 1.49
CA TYR A 86 -3.24 -11.55 1.15
C TYR A 86 -3.22 -11.82 -0.36
N SER A 87 -2.53 -10.95 -1.13
CA SER A 87 -2.39 -11.02 -2.60
C SER A 87 -3.70 -10.92 -3.38
N ALA A 88 -4.85 -11.28 -2.82
CA ALA A 88 -6.18 -11.23 -3.42
C ALA A 88 -6.24 -11.85 -4.84
N LEU A 89 -5.54 -12.96 -5.05
CA LEU A 89 -5.61 -13.74 -6.29
C LEU A 89 -6.91 -14.55 -6.31
N LEU A 90 -7.53 -14.62 -7.48
CA LEU A 90 -8.73 -15.42 -7.71
C LEU A 90 -8.33 -16.90 -7.78
N SER A 91 -8.81 -17.72 -6.84
CA SER A 91 -8.50 -19.14 -6.76
C SER A 91 -9.01 -19.96 -7.95
N SER A 92 -10.03 -19.46 -8.64
CA SER A 92 -10.62 -20.09 -9.84
C SER A 92 -9.85 -19.79 -11.14
N ARG A 93 -8.78 -19.00 -11.08
CA ARG A 93 -7.97 -18.61 -12.24
C ARG A 93 -6.51 -18.98 -12.01
N ASN A 94 -5.77 -19.33 -13.07
CA ASN A 94 -4.33 -19.50 -13.02
C ASN A 94 -3.60 -18.15 -12.88
N VAL A 95 -2.27 -18.17 -12.82
CA VAL A 95 -1.42 -16.98 -12.71
C VAL A 95 -1.63 -16.03 -13.89
N ARG A 96 -1.59 -16.56 -15.12
CA ARG A 96 -1.80 -15.78 -16.35
C ARG A 96 -3.11 -15.01 -16.29
N ASP A 97 -4.21 -15.68 -15.99
CA ASP A 97 -5.56 -15.09 -15.96
C ASP A 97 -5.76 -14.13 -14.80
N ASN A 98 -5.10 -14.35 -13.65
CA ASN A 98 -5.07 -13.39 -12.56
C ASN A 98 -4.40 -12.07 -12.96
N VAL A 99 -3.29 -12.15 -13.69
CA VAL A 99 -2.55 -10.96 -14.14
C VAL A 99 -3.26 -10.28 -15.30
N ALA A 100 -3.88 -11.02 -16.22
CA ALA A 100 -4.64 -10.49 -17.35
C ALA A 100 -5.92 -9.75 -16.95
N LEU A 101 -6.52 -10.11 -15.81
CA LEU A 101 -7.84 -9.64 -15.39
C LEU A 101 -8.10 -8.14 -15.56
N PRO A 102 -7.22 -7.21 -15.10
CA PRO A 102 -7.46 -5.78 -15.29
C PRO A 102 -7.50 -5.36 -16.76
N LEU A 103 -6.69 -5.99 -17.61
CA LEU A 103 -6.67 -5.69 -19.05
C LEU A 103 -7.93 -6.20 -19.74
N GLU A 104 -8.38 -7.41 -19.40
CA GLU A 104 -9.60 -8.03 -19.94
C GLU A 104 -10.86 -7.21 -19.59
N GLU A 105 -10.93 -6.69 -18.36
CA GLU A 105 -12.12 -5.97 -17.86
C GLU A 105 -12.15 -4.49 -18.22
N LEU A 106 -10.99 -3.86 -18.47
CA LEU A 106 -10.88 -2.40 -18.52
C LEU A 106 -10.31 -1.86 -19.83
N THR A 107 -9.95 -2.74 -20.79
CA THR A 107 -9.40 -2.33 -22.10
C THR A 107 -10.04 -3.13 -23.24
N ASP A 108 -9.93 -2.57 -24.45
CA ASP A 108 -10.37 -3.24 -25.67
C ASP A 108 -9.22 -3.97 -26.39
N LYS A 109 -8.15 -4.34 -25.66
CA LYS A 109 -6.97 -5.02 -26.22
C LYS A 109 -7.33 -6.43 -26.69
N SER A 110 -6.74 -6.85 -27.80
CA SER A 110 -6.85 -8.21 -28.27
C SER A 110 -6.18 -9.19 -27.31
N ARG A 111 -6.60 -10.46 -27.36
CA ARG A 111 -6.01 -11.52 -26.54
C ARG A 111 -4.49 -11.60 -26.68
N LYS A 112 -3.97 -11.45 -27.90
CA LYS A 112 -2.54 -11.47 -28.17
C LYS A 112 -1.80 -10.33 -27.46
N GLU A 113 -2.32 -9.10 -27.56
CA GLU A 113 -1.73 -7.94 -26.88
C GLU A 113 -1.76 -8.11 -25.34
N ILE A 114 -2.83 -8.71 -24.80
CA ILE A 114 -2.93 -9.02 -23.37
C ILE A 114 -1.88 -10.06 -22.99
N ASP A 115 -1.74 -11.14 -23.76
CA ASP A 115 -0.74 -12.19 -23.51
C ASP A 115 0.68 -11.65 -23.54
N ASP A 116 1.02 -10.79 -24.50
CA ASP A 116 2.33 -10.16 -24.62
C ASP A 116 2.64 -9.29 -23.37
N ILE A 117 1.67 -8.48 -22.92
CA ILE A 117 1.81 -7.65 -21.72
C ILE A 117 1.94 -8.53 -20.46
N VAL A 118 1.12 -9.55 -20.32
CA VAL A 118 1.15 -10.46 -19.17
C VAL A 118 2.50 -11.16 -19.08
N ASP A 119 3.00 -11.68 -20.21
CA ASP A 119 4.32 -12.32 -20.25
C ASP A 119 5.44 -11.36 -19.85
N GLU A 120 5.41 -10.11 -20.32
CA GLU A 120 6.35 -9.04 -19.90
C GLU A 120 6.29 -8.80 -18.38
N LYS A 121 5.09 -8.61 -17.81
CA LYS A 121 4.96 -8.30 -16.38
C LYS A 121 5.29 -9.50 -15.50
N LEU A 122 5.01 -10.73 -15.94
CA LEU A 122 5.43 -11.96 -15.25
C LEU A 122 6.95 -12.13 -15.29
N ASP A 123 7.59 -11.81 -16.40
CA ASP A 123 9.05 -11.84 -16.53
C ASP A 123 9.72 -10.85 -15.57
N LEU A 124 9.19 -9.62 -15.44
CA LEU A 124 9.68 -8.60 -14.51
C LEU A 124 9.69 -9.06 -13.04
N VAL A 125 8.77 -9.94 -12.65
CA VAL A 125 8.70 -10.48 -11.28
C VAL A 125 9.27 -11.90 -11.15
N GLY A 126 9.86 -12.44 -12.22
CA GLY A 126 10.44 -13.79 -12.25
C GLY A 126 9.39 -14.90 -12.10
N MET A 127 8.21 -14.75 -12.71
CA MET A 127 7.09 -15.68 -12.61
C MET A 127 6.59 -16.21 -13.97
N LYS A 128 7.34 -16.00 -15.04
CA LYS A 128 6.95 -16.38 -16.40
C LYS A 128 6.66 -17.87 -16.55
N GLU A 129 7.52 -18.71 -15.97
CA GLU A 129 7.40 -20.17 -16.04
C GLU A 129 6.23 -20.72 -15.18
N ALA A 130 5.69 -19.89 -14.29
CA ALA A 130 4.60 -20.26 -13.39
C ALA A 130 3.22 -19.85 -13.91
N LYS A 131 3.09 -19.38 -15.15
CA LYS A 131 1.88 -18.74 -15.67
C LYS A 131 0.64 -19.66 -15.69
N GLU A 132 0.84 -20.96 -15.81
CA GLU A 132 -0.26 -21.93 -15.83
C GLU A 132 -0.63 -22.47 -14.43
N LEU A 133 0.18 -22.17 -13.40
CA LEU A 133 -0.10 -22.59 -12.03
C LEU A 133 -1.30 -21.86 -11.44
N THR A 134 -2.02 -22.53 -10.55
CA THR A 134 -3.11 -21.94 -9.75
C THR A 134 -2.54 -21.30 -8.48
N PRO A 135 -3.24 -20.34 -7.84
CA PRO A 135 -2.82 -19.74 -6.58
C PRO A 135 -2.54 -20.75 -5.45
N ALA A 136 -3.20 -21.91 -5.47
CA ALA A 136 -3.00 -22.97 -4.47
C ALA A 136 -1.62 -23.65 -4.60
N GLU A 137 -1.04 -23.67 -5.80
CA GLU A 137 0.27 -24.26 -6.08
C GLU A 137 1.44 -23.31 -5.82
N LEU A 138 1.14 -22.04 -5.49
CA LEU A 138 2.16 -21.00 -5.27
C LEU A 138 2.59 -20.92 -3.80
N SER A 139 3.87 -20.68 -3.56
CA SER A 139 4.36 -20.24 -2.25
C SER A 139 3.83 -18.83 -1.89
N GLY A 140 3.98 -18.40 -0.63
CA GLY A 140 3.62 -17.05 -0.20
C GLY A 140 4.31 -15.95 -1.00
N GLY A 141 5.63 -16.07 -1.19
CA GLY A 141 6.42 -15.14 -1.99
C GLY A 141 6.02 -15.12 -3.47
N MET A 142 5.74 -16.30 -4.07
CA MET A 142 5.25 -16.37 -5.44
C MET A 142 3.90 -15.67 -5.59
N ARG A 143 2.95 -15.86 -4.66
CA ARG A 143 1.66 -15.14 -4.68
C ARG A 143 1.84 -13.62 -4.61
N LYS A 144 2.79 -13.12 -3.80
CA LYS A 144 3.11 -11.68 -3.74
C LYS A 144 3.66 -11.16 -5.07
N ARG A 145 4.58 -11.88 -5.71
CA ARG A 145 5.13 -11.51 -7.03
C ARG A 145 4.05 -11.46 -8.10
N VAL A 146 3.15 -12.45 -8.16
CA VAL A 146 2.01 -12.45 -9.10
C VAL A 146 1.06 -11.28 -8.83
N SER A 147 0.76 -10.98 -7.56
CA SER A 147 -0.04 -9.82 -7.19
C SER A 147 0.60 -8.49 -7.63
N LEU A 148 1.92 -8.39 -7.54
CA LEU A 148 2.68 -7.24 -8.03
C LEU A 148 2.61 -7.12 -9.56
N ALA A 149 2.80 -8.23 -10.30
CA ALA A 149 2.63 -8.25 -11.77
C ALA A 149 1.23 -7.76 -12.17
N ARG A 150 0.17 -8.26 -11.50
CA ARG A 150 -1.20 -7.81 -11.73
C ARG A 150 -1.40 -6.32 -11.46
N ALA A 151 -0.77 -5.77 -10.44
CA ALA A 151 -0.84 -4.34 -10.14
C ALA A 151 -0.15 -3.47 -11.20
N LEU A 152 0.79 -4.03 -11.96
CA LEU A 152 1.60 -3.32 -12.96
C LEU A 152 1.04 -3.37 -14.38
N VAL A 153 0.11 -4.28 -14.71
CA VAL A 153 -0.34 -4.49 -16.11
C VAL A 153 -1.01 -3.28 -16.75
N MET A 154 -1.61 -2.40 -15.93
CA MET A 154 -2.23 -1.15 -16.38
C MET A 154 -1.27 0.02 -16.42
N GLU A 155 0.04 -0.20 -16.20
CA GLU A 155 1.08 0.83 -16.15
C GLU A 155 0.70 2.00 -15.22
N PRO A 156 0.44 1.71 -13.93
CA PRO A 156 -0.07 2.70 -13.00
C PRO A 156 0.96 3.80 -12.73
N GLU A 157 0.47 4.99 -12.35
CA GLU A 157 1.31 6.09 -11.90
C GLU A 157 1.53 6.08 -10.38
N LEU A 158 0.65 5.36 -9.66
CA LEU A 158 0.71 5.14 -8.22
C LEU A 158 0.51 3.66 -7.90
N ILE A 159 1.32 3.10 -7.02
CA ILE A 159 1.10 1.77 -6.48
C ILE A 159 0.92 1.87 -4.97
N LEU A 160 -0.15 1.26 -4.49
CA LEU A 160 -0.47 1.14 -3.07
C LEU A 160 -0.12 -0.28 -2.61
N PHE A 161 0.62 -0.38 -1.52
CA PHE A 161 1.02 -1.65 -0.93
C PHE A 161 0.46 -1.76 0.49
N ASP A 162 -0.36 -2.77 0.73
CA ASP A 162 -0.89 -3.09 2.05
C ASP A 162 -0.14 -4.31 2.60
N GLU A 163 0.85 -4.08 3.48
CA GLU A 163 1.69 -5.10 4.12
C GLU A 163 2.31 -6.09 3.10
N PRO A 164 3.16 -5.62 2.16
CA PRO A 164 3.61 -6.43 1.02
C PRO A 164 4.42 -7.67 1.42
N SER A 165 5.17 -7.61 2.52
CA SER A 165 6.02 -8.69 3.03
C SER A 165 5.40 -9.48 4.19
N ALA A 166 4.18 -9.14 4.63
CA ALA A 166 3.54 -9.80 5.76
C ALA A 166 3.38 -11.31 5.55
N GLY A 167 3.76 -12.09 6.58
CA GLY A 167 3.66 -13.55 6.58
C GLY A 167 4.74 -14.28 5.77
N LEU A 168 5.78 -13.57 5.35
CA LEU A 168 6.96 -14.14 4.71
C LEU A 168 8.13 -14.22 5.70
N ASP A 169 9.06 -15.14 5.45
CA ASP A 169 10.32 -15.16 6.18
C ASP A 169 11.21 -13.96 5.80
N PRO A 170 12.20 -13.58 6.64
CA PRO A 170 13.00 -12.38 6.41
C PRO A 170 13.77 -12.35 5.08
N VAL A 171 14.18 -13.51 4.57
CA VAL A 171 14.94 -13.60 3.31
C VAL A 171 14.01 -13.31 2.13
N ILE A 172 12.84 -13.95 2.09
CA ILE A 172 11.85 -13.72 1.04
C ILE A 172 11.27 -12.31 1.12
N SER A 173 11.06 -11.77 2.35
CA SER A 173 10.68 -10.36 2.54
C SER A 173 11.67 -9.41 1.89
N SER A 174 12.99 -9.64 2.10
CA SER A 174 14.04 -8.85 1.47
C SER A 174 13.99 -8.91 -0.06
N VAL A 175 13.71 -10.07 -0.63
CA VAL A 175 13.57 -10.22 -2.09
C VAL A 175 12.37 -9.45 -2.63
N ILE A 176 11.23 -9.43 -1.91
CA ILE A 176 10.07 -8.63 -2.29
C ILE A 176 10.37 -7.14 -2.18
N ASP A 177 11.06 -6.71 -1.13
CA ASP A 177 11.46 -5.31 -0.94
C ASP A 177 12.34 -4.81 -2.10
N GLU A 178 13.38 -5.59 -2.47
CA GLU A 178 14.26 -5.28 -3.60
C GLU A 178 13.48 -5.23 -4.93
N LEU A 179 12.51 -6.12 -5.12
CA LEU A 179 11.66 -6.12 -6.29
C LEU A 179 10.82 -4.84 -6.35
N ILE A 180 10.22 -4.41 -5.25
CA ILE A 180 9.47 -3.15 -5.15
C ILE A 180 10.37 -1.96 -5.48
N ILE A 181 11.58 -1.89 -4.90
CA ILE A 181 12.55 -0.82 -5.16
C ILE A 181 12.89 -0.77 -6.66
N ASN A 182 13.32 -1.88 -7.22
CA ASN A 182 13.75 -1.97 -8.62
C ASN A 182 12.65 -1.56 -9.60
N LEU A 183 11.40 -2.03 -9.35
CA LEU A 183 10.27 -1.71 -10.22
C LEU A 183 9.86 -0.23 -10.12
N THR A 184 9.79 0.31 -8.91
CA THR A 184 9.40 1.71 -8.70
C THR A 184 10.44 2.69 -9.22
N GLU A 185 11.74 2.39 -9.09
CA GLU A 185 12.83 3.22 -9.63
C GLU A 185 12.87 3.19 -11.15
N LYS A 186 12.83 2.01 -11.77
CA LYS A 186 12.88 1.86 -13.23
C LYS A 186 11.69 2.55 -13.91
N SER A 187 10.49 2.38 -13.37
CA SER A 187 9.25 2.92 -13.93
C SER A 187 8.93 4.34 -13.44
N LYS A 188 9.72 4.91 -12.54
CA LYS A 188 9.47 6.21 -11.89
C LYS A 188 8.04 6.33 -11.32
N VAL A 189 7.53 5.22 -10.80
CA VAL A 189 6.18 5.12 -10.21
C VAL A 189 6.22 5.59 -8.77
N THR A 190 5.23 6.38 -8.38
CA THR A 190 5.01 6.75 -6.98
C THR A 190 4.47 5.55 -6.20
N SER A 191 4.90 5.36 -4.96
CA SER A 191 4.37 4.27 -4.14
C SER A 191 4.07 4.72 -2.72
N ILE A 192 2.98 4.17 -2.17
CA ILE A 192 2.61 4.30 -0.77
C ILE A 192 2.57 2.90 -0.20
N ILE A 193 3.41 2.65 0.79
CA ILE A 193 3.56 1.35 1.43
C ILE A 193 3.09 1.49 2.89
N VAL A 194 2.12 0.69 3.31
CA VAL A 194 1.79 0.59 4.72
C VAL A 194 2.37 -0.70 5.26
N THR A 195 3.12 -0.60 6.36
CA THR A 195 3.71 -1.76 7.02
C THR A 195 3.98 -1.50 8.50
N HIS A 196 4.07 -2.56 9.29
CA HIS A 196 4.59 -2.56 10.64
C HIS A 196 6.01 -3.17 10.73
N ASP A 197 6.53 -3.72 9.62
CA ASP A 197 7.90 -4.24 9.54
C ASP A 197 8.90 -3.10 9.34
N MET A 198 9.63 -2.79 10.40
CA MET A 198 10.64 -1.73 10.38
C MET A 198 11.78 -2.02 9.41
N SER A 199 12.21 -3.28 9.27
CA SER A 199 13.31 -3.64 8.38
C SER A 199 12.95 -3.36 6.93
N SER A 200 11.78 -3.80 6.48
CA SER A 200 11.22 -3.47 5.16
C SER A 200 11.02 -1.97 4.98
N ALA A 201 10.45 -1.30 5.98
CA ALA A 201 10.18 0.13 5.94
C ALA A 201 11.44 0.96 5.64
N PHE A 202 12.52 0.71 6.36
CA PHE A 202 13.80 1.41 6.18
C PHE A 202 14.55 1.00 4.90
N ARG A 203 14.28 -0.20 4.37
CA ARG A 203 14.88 -0.65 3.11
C ARG A 203 14.20 0.00 1.91
N ILE A 204 12.86 0.04 1.90
CA ILE A 204 12.08 0.50 0.74
C ILE A 204 11.95 2.02 0.72
N GLY A 205 11.71 2.65 1.86
CA GLY A 205 11.26 4.03 1.97
C GLY A 205 12.30 5.06 1.53
N THR A 206 11.91 5.99 0.69
CA THR A 206 12.62 7.27 0.48
C THR A 206 12.12 8.33 1.47
N ARG A 207 10.92 8.13 2.02
CA ARG A 207 10.26 8.97 2.99
C ARG A 207 9.38 8.10 3.91
N MET A 208 9.30 8.46 5.18
CA MET A 208 8.60 7.70 6.21
C MET A 208 7.65 8.61 6.98
N ALA A 209 6.44 8.12 7.23
CA ALA A 209 5.44 8.82 8.03
C ALA A 209 4.93 7.90 9.15
N MET A 210 4.76 8.45 10.36
CA MET A 210 4.18 7.73 11.50
C MET A 210 2.73 8.14 11.71
N LEU A 211 1.82 7.18 11.58
CA LEU A 211 0.41 7.33 11.92
C LEU A 211 0.17 6.91 13.37
N TYR A 212 -0.27 7.86 14.18
CA TYR A 212 -0.62 7.64 15.58
C TYR A 212 -1.86 8.45 15.96
N GLU A 213 -2.82 7.83 16.65
CA GLU A 213 -4.10 8.45 17.07
C GLU A 213 -4.80 9.24 15.95
N GLY A 214 -4.81 8.65 14.75
CA GLY A 214 -5.49 9.20 13.58
C GLY A 214 -4.80 10.39 12.92
N LYS A 215 -3.54 10.70 13.28
CA LYS A 215 -2.74 11.79 12.73
C LYS A 215 -1.37 11.33 12.28
N ILE A 216 -0.79 12.02 11.30
CA ILE A 216 0.64 11.89 10.99
C ILE A 216 1.40 12.75 12.01
N ILE A 217 2.16 12.09 12.86
CA ILE A 217 2.93 12.76 13.94
C ILE A 217 4.40 12.99 13.59
N GLU A 218 4.90 12.32 12.57
CA GLU A 218 6.24 12.47 12.03
C GLU A 218 6.20 12.18 10.54
N ASP A 219 6.93 12.95 9.74
CA ASP A 219 7.08 12.76 8.30
C ASP A 219 8.49 13.24 7.92
N ALA A 220 9.38 12.31 7.60
CA ALA A 220 10.80 12.59 7.43
C ALA A 220 11.49 11.57 6.51
N LYS A 221 12.72 11.88 6.10
CA LYS A 221 13.61 10.89 5.45
C LYS A 221 14.02 9.80 6.44
N PRO A 222 14.36 8.57 5.97
CA PRO A 222 14.69 7.45 6.86
C PRO A 222 15.76 7.76 7.91
N GLU A 223 16.82 8.49 7.55
CA GLU A 223 17.90 8.83 8.48
C GLU A 223 17.44 9.78 9.59
N GLN A 224 16.58 10.74 9.24
CA GLN A 224 15.99 11.67 10.20
C GLN A 224 14.97 10.95 11.10
N PHE A 225 14.17 10.09 10.49
CA PHE A 225 13.16 9.29 11.19
C PHE A 225 13.81 8.38 12.25
N LYS A 226 14.96 7.74 11.96
CA LYS A 226 15.75 6.98 12.94
C LYS A 226 16.22 7.80 14.13
N GLN A 227 16.42 9.11 13.97
CA GLN A 227 16.91 10.04 14.98
C GLN A 227 15.78 10.89 15.59
N SER A 228 14.52 10.49 15.34
CA SER A 228 13.36 11.23 15.84
C SER A 228 13.40 11.38 17.35
N LYS A 229 13.12 12.61 17.81
CA LYS A 229 12.96 12.93 19.23
C LYS A 229 11.52 12.80 19.71
N ASN A 230 10.60 12.47 18.80
CA ASN A 230 9.21 12.21 19.16
C ASN A 230 9.13 10.92 20.00
N PRO A 231 8.63 10.97 21.24
CA PRO A 231 8.66 9.82 22.15
C PRO A 231 7.85 8.63 21.62
N VAL A 232 6.77 8.86 20.87
CA VAL A 232 5.97 7.80 20.22
C VAL A 232 6.79 7.09 19.14
N VAL A 233 7.48 7.85 18.29
CA VAL A 233 8.33 7.31 17.22
C VAL A 233 9.50 6.55 17.83
N ALA A 234 10.17 7.14 18.83
CA ALA A 234 11.31 6.51 19.51
C ALA A 234 10.89 5.19 20.19
N GLN A 235 9.74 5.17 20.88
CA GLN A 235 9.20 3.94 21.48
C GLN A 235 8.88 2.89 20.41
N PHE A 236 8.23 3.29 19.30
CA PHE A 236 7.89 2.38 18.21
C PHE A 236 9.14 1.75 17.59
N LEU A 237 10.19 2.56 17.34
CA LEU A 237 11.45 2.09 16.74
C LEU A 237 12.25 1.18 17.68
N SER A 238 12.26 1.46 18.98
CA SER A 238 13.00 0.64 19.96
C SER A 238 12.24 -0.63 20.37
N GLY A 239 10.93 -0.69 20.14
CA GLY A 239 10.07 -1.77 20.66
C GLY A 239 9.95 -1.75 22.18
N SER A 240 10.20 -0.58 22.85
CA SER A 240 10.12 -0.46 24.29
C SER A 240 8.70 -0.73 24.82
N THR A 241 8.64 -1.44 25.94
CA THR A 241 7.40 -1.65 26.69
C THR A 241 7.03 -0.47 27.58
N GLU A 242 7.88 0.55 27.69
CA GLU A 242 7.65 1.76 28.45
C GLU A 242 7.52 2.95 27.49
N GLY A 243 6.47 3.78 27.65
CA GLY A 243 6.26 5.00 26.89
C GLY A 243 4.81 5.23 26.45
N PRO A 244 4.57 6.36 25.74
CA PRO A 244 3.22 6.90 25.51
C PRO A 244 2.28 5.97 24.73
N ILE A 245 2.81 5.06 23.93
CA ILE A 245 1.98 4.12 23.15
C ILE A 245 1.19 3.17 24.06
N LEU A 246 1.79 2.70 25.16
CA LEU A 246 1.13 1.75 26.08
C LEU A 246 0.38 2.46 27.21
N GLU A 247 0.84 3.63 27.62
CA GLU A 247 0.14 4.46 28.62
C GLU A 247 -1.26 4.85 28.10
N GLY A 248 -1.38 5.31 26.87
CA GLY A 248 -2.67 5.60 26.23
C GLY A 248 -3.58 4.37 26.04
N SER A 249 -2.98 3.17 25.94
CA SER A 249 -3.75 1.92 25.79
C SER A 249 -4.30 1.39 27.13
N GLN A 250 -3.60 1.65 28.24
CA GLN A 250 -4.05 1.24 29.59
C GLN A 250 -5.25 2.08 30.06
N ASP A 251 -5.29 3.36 29.72
CA ASP A 251 -6.45 4.22 30.00
C ASP A 251 -7.71 3.80 29.26
N ALA A 252 -7.59 3.16 28.09
CA ALA A 252 -8.71 2.64 27.32
C ALA A 252 -9.26 1.30 27.87
N ILE A 253 -8.43 0.52 28.57
CA ILE A 253 -8.83 -0.77 29.17
C ILE A 253 -9.50 -0.56 30.54
N THR A 254 -9.08 0.48 31.27
CA THR A 254 -9.60 0.79 32.62
C THR A 254 -10.93 1.57 32.60
N LYS A 255 -11.38 2.06 31.45
CA LYS A 255 -12.66 2.82 31.27
C LYS A 255 -13.83 1.98 30.74
N LYS A 256 -13.71 0.67 30.70
CA LYS A 256 -14.80 -0.29 30.45
C LYS A 256 -15.11 -1.03 31.76
#